data_8186ea5ebb5655c2e9941abd39ec92fe
#
_entry.id   8186ea5ebb5655c2e9941abd39ec92fe
#
_cell.length_a   1.000
_cell.length_b   1.000
_cell.length_c   1.000
_cell.angle_alpha   90.00
_cell.angle_beta   90.00
_cell.angle_gamma   90.00
#
_symmetry.space_group_name_H-M   'P 1'
#
loop_
_entity.id
_entity.type
_entity.pdbx_description
1 polymer ?
#
loop_
_entity_poly.entity_id
_entity_poly.type
_entity_poly.pdbx_seq_one_letter_code
_entity_poly.pdbx_strand_id
1 'polypeptide(L)'
;MTLIRKLYDWVLHWATTRYAIPVLFVISFVESSFFPIPPDVLLIAMVIAAPSGWFRLALICSIGSVLGGMLGYLIGYQFMDLIGNRIVEFYHFQEKWEKIGVLYDKYDVWAVVAAGFTPLPYKVFTLSAGAFKINFSTFVLASAVSRSARFFLVAALLYKFGPPFKAVSYTHLTLPTNREV
;
A
#
# COMPACT_ATOMS: atom_id res chain seq x y z
N MET A 1 4.06 -8.93 24.16
CA MET A 1 3.25 -8.23 23.14
C MET A 1 4.12 -8.04 21.92
N THR A 2 3.72 -8.59 20.79
CA THR A 2 4.50 -8.50 19.54
C THR A 2 4.51 -7.06 19.01
N LEU A 3 5.61 -6.62 18.41
CA LEU A 3 5.80 -5.30 17.80
C LEU A 3 4.66 -4.97 16.81
N ILE A 4 4.18 -5.98 16.08
CA ILE A 4 3.07 -5.87 15.13
C ILE A 4 1.79 -5.42 15.82
N ARG A 5 1.48 -5.91 17.02
CA ARG A 5 0.27 -5.51 17.76
C ARG A 5 0.35 -4.06 18.23
N LYS A 6 1.52 -3.61 18.68
CA LYS A 6 1.74 -2.20 19.04
C LYS A 6 1.58 -1.26 17.85
N LEU A 7 2.09 -1.65 16.67
CA LEU A 7 1.92 -0.88 15.43
C LEU A 7 0.45 -0.83 14.99
N TYR A 8 -0.26 -1.95 15.10
CA TYR A 8 -1.68 -2.02 14.79
C TYR A 8 -2.51 -1.12 15.71
N ASP A 9 -2.30 -1.20 17.02
CA ASP A 9 -3.00 -0.37 18.01
C ASP A 9 -2.68 1.13 17.80
N TRP A 10 -1.43 1.44 17.45
CA TRP A 10 -1.01 2.80 17.12
C TRP A 10 -1.74 3.34 15.88
N VAL A 11 -1.84 2.56 14.80
CA VAL A 11 -2.55 2.92 13.57
C VAL A 11 -4.04 3.15 13.85
N LEU A 12 -4.67 2.27 14.64
CA LEU A 12 -6.09 2.40 14.99
C LEU A 12 -6.36 3.62 15.88
N HIS A 13 -5.44 3.98 16.77
CA HIS A 13 -5.57 5.19 17.58
C HIS A 13 -5.74 6.44 16.69
N TRP A 14 -4.95 6.54 15.62
CA TRP A 14 -5.04 7.66 14.69
C TRP A 14 -6.33 7.70 13.87
N ALA A 15 -6.97 6.55 13.63
CA ALA A 15 -8.24 6.46 12.90
C ALA A 15 -9.37 7.28 13.54
N THR A 16 -9.32 7.49 14.86
CA THR A 16 -10.34 8.19 15.65
C THR A 16 -10.03 9.66 15.90
N THR A 17 -8.87 10.14 15.42
CA THR A 17 -8.42 11.52 15.65
C THR A 17 -8.80 12.44 14.49
N ARG A 18 -8.79 13.76 14.74
CA ARG A 18 -8.96 14.79 13.70
C ARG A 18 -7.85 14.74 12.61
N TYR A 19 -6.75 14.07 12.91
CA TYR A 19 -5.61 13.90 12.01
C TYR A 19 -5.67 12.60 11.18
N ALA A 20 -6.75 11.84 11.26
CA ALA A 20 -6.89 10.56 10.58
C ALA A 20 -6.61 10.63 9.07
N ILE A 21 -7.10 11.69 8.41
CA ILE A 21 -6.89 11.91 6.97
C ILE A 21 -5.43 12.19 6.61
N PRO A 22 -4.73 13.17 7.22
CA PRO A 22 -3.29 13.34 7.00
C PRO A 22 -2.48 12.10 7.31
N VAL A 23 -2.81 11.40 8.39
CA VAL A 23 -2.09 10.17 8.77
C VAL A 23 -2.30 9.05 7.74
N LEU A 24 -3.52 8.88 7.23
CA LEU A 24 -3.80 7.93 6.14
C LEU A 24 -2.95 8.24 4.89
N PHE A 25 -2.86 9.50 4.50
CA PHE A 25 -2.03 9.94 3.39
C PHE A 25 -0.55 9.61 3.62
N VAL A 26 0.00 10.00 4.78
CA VAL A 26 1.40 9.79 5.13
C VAL A 26 1.73 8.30 5.20
N ILE A 27 0.88 7.48 5.83
CA ILE A 27 1.09 6.03 5.91
C ILE A 27 1.08 5.41 4.51
N SER A 28 0.12 5.79 3.65
CA SER A 28 0.05 5.29 2.28
C SER A 28 1.26 5.69 1.44
N PHE A 29 1.74 6.92 1.62
CA PHE A 29 2.95 7.43 0.97
C PHE A 29 4.20 6.66 1.41
N VAL A 30 4.41 6.54 2.72
CA VAL A 30 5.62 5.93 3.32
C VAL A 30 5.66 4.42 3.04
N GLU A 31 4.51 3.72 3.09
CA GLU A 31 4.42 2.30 2.75
C GLU A 31 4.84 2.04 1.31
N SER A 32 4.35 2.85 0.39
CA SER A 32 4.65 2.69 -1.03
C SER A 32 6.09 3.08 -1.40
N SER A 33 6.78 3.83 -0.52
CA SER A 33 8.17 4.24 -0.73
C SER A 33 9.15 3.20 -0.21
N PHE A 34 9.18 2.93 1.11
CA PHE A 34 10.20 2.08 1.73
C PHE A 34 9.78 1.36 3.02
N PHE A 35 8.68 1.77 3.68
CA PHE A 35 8.32 1.24 5.00
C PHE A 35 7.15 0.24 4.96
N PRO A 36 7.18 -0.87 5.73
CA PRO A 36 6.18 -1.93 5.65
C PRO A 36 4.99 -1.72 6.60
N ILE A 37 4.30 -0.58 6.53
CA ILE A 37 3.06 -0.35 7.30
C ILE A 37 1.89 -0.37 6.32
N PRO A 38 1.04 -1.42 6.32
CA PRO A 38 -0.07 -1.49 5.36
C PRO A 38 -1.12 -0.41 5.65
N PRO A 39 -1.41 0.49 4.70
CA PRO A 39 -2.45 1.51 4.84
C PRO A 39 -3.86 0.92 4.83
N ASP A 40 -4.00 -0.32 4.33
CA ASP A 40 -5.27 -1.04 4.28
C ASP A 40 -5.94 -1.11 5.66
N VAL A 41 -5.17 -1.35 6.72
CA VAL A 41 -5.69 -1.45 8.10
C VAL A 41 -6.38 -0.15 8.53
N LEU A 42 -5.72 1.00 8.27
CA LEU A 42 -6.26 2.31 8.62
C LEU A 42 -7.44 2.66 7.70
N LEU A 43 -7.33 2.40 6.40
CA LEU A 43 -8.42 2.62 5.44
C LEU A 43 -9.67 1.82 5.85
N ILE A 44 -9.52 0.53 6.16
CA ILE A 44 -10.61 -0.34 6.60
C ILE A 44 -11.28 0.22 7.87
N ALA A 45 -10.49 0.55 8.88
CA ALA A 45 -11.01 1.10 10.14
C ALA A 45 -11.79 2.41 9.92
N MET A 46 -11.27 3.31 9.09
CA MET A 46 -11.89 4.61 8.81
C MET A 46 -13.17 4.46 7.98
N VAL A 47 -13.19 3.58 6.97
CA VAL A 47 -14.41 3.31 6.17
C VAL A 47 -15.49 2.66 7.01
N ILE A 48 -15.14 1.73 7.91
CA ILE A 48 -16.10 1.13 8.84
C ILE A 48 -16.64 2.17 9.82
N ALA A 49 -15.79 3.08 10.32
CA ALA A 49 -16.19 4.14 11.25
C ALA A 49 -17.13 5.17 10.58
N ALA A 50 -16.80 5.61 9.36
CA ALA A 50 -17.51 6.62 8.60
C ALA A 50 -17.73 6.20 7.14
N PRO A 51 -18.70 5.30 6.85
CA PRO A 51 -18.91 4.74 5.52
C PRO A 51 -19.20 5.78 4.43
N SER A 52 -19.84 6.90 4.75
CA SER A 52 -20.12 7.97 3.79
C SER A 52 -18.87 8.62 3.19
N GLY A 53 -17.73 8.50 3.88
CA GLY A 53 -16.45 9.05 3.43
C GLY A 53 -15.61 8.11 2.56
N TRP A 54 -16.08 6.91 2.25
CA TRP A 54 -15.30 5.85 1.59
C TRP A 54 -14.57 6.31 0.32
N PHE A 55 -15.23 7.08 -0.54
CA PHE A 55 -14.65 7.57 -1.80
C PHE A 55 -13.47 8.51 -1.53
N ARG A 56 -13.64 9.48 -0.63
CA ARG A 56 -12.60 10.43 -0.24
C ARG A 56 -11.39 9.72 0.38
N LEU A 57 -11.64 8.74 1.24
CA LEU A 57 -10.59 7.96 1.88
C LEU A 57 -9.79 7.13 0.87
N ALA A 58 -10.48 6.45 -0.06
CA ALA A 58 -9.84 5.71 -1.15
C ALA A 58 -9.00 6.61 -2.05
N LEU A 59 -9.50 7.81 -2.38
CA LEU A 59 -8.79 8.79 -3.19
C LEU A 59 -7.50 9.27 -2.51
N ILE A 60 -7.56 9.62 -1.23
CA ILE A 60 -6.40 10.06 -0.44
C ILE A 60 -5.34 8.96 -0.36
N CYS A 61 -5.79 7.71 -0.11
CA CYS A 61 -4.92 6.54 -0.07
C CYS A 61 -4.23 6.31 -1.42
N SER A 62 -4.98 6.45 -2.52
CA SER A 62 -4.47 6.31 -3.89
C SER A 62 -3.41 7.36 -4.21
N ILE A 63 -3.71 8.63 -3.94
CA ILE A 63 -2.76 9.73 -4.19
C ILE A 63 -1.49 9.54 -3.37
N GLY A 64 -1.61 9.27 -2.07
CA GLY A 64 -0.46 9.01 -1.19
C GLY A 64 0.39 7.84 -1.70
N SER A 65 -0.25 6.73 -2.10
CA SER A 65 0.43 5.56 -2.61
C SER A 65 1.17 5.80 -3.93
N VAL A 66 0.56 6.51 -4.87
CA VAL A 66 1.20 6.83 -6.16
C VAL A 66 2.40 7.75 -5.96
N LEU A 67 2.25 8.80 -5.16
CA LEU A 67 3.37 9.70 -4.82
C LEU A 67 4.49 8.97 -4.09
N GLY A 68 4.15 8.07 -3.16
CA GLY A 68 5.12 7.20 -2.49
C GLY A 68 5.82 6.26 -3.46
N GLY A 69 5.09 5.70 -4.43
CA GLY A 69 5.65 4.88 -5.50
C GLY A 69 6.63 5.65 -6.39
N MET A 70 6.30 6.91 -6.73
CA MET A 70 7.20 7.79 -7.47
C MET A 70 8.50 8.05 -6.70
N LEU A 71 8.43 8.28 -5.39
CA LEU A 71 9.61 8.39 -4.55
C LEU A 71 10.40 7.09 -4.52
N GLY A 72 9.74 5.93 -4.38
CA GLY A 72 10.37 4.62 -4.44
C GLY A 72 11.11 4.40 -5.77
N TYR A 73 10.48 4.78 -6.89
CA TYR A 73 11.12 4.76 -8.21
C TYR A 73 12.40 5.61 -8.25
N LEU A 74 12.32 6.86 -7.76
CA LEU A 74 13.48 7.76 -7.73
C LEU A 74 14.61 7.22 -6.85
N ILE A 75 14.29 6.62 -5.71
CA ILE A 75 15.27 5.96 -4.84
C ILE A 75 15.95 4.80 -5.60
N GLY A 76 15.19 3.94 -6.26
CA GLY A 76 15.74 2.83 -7.04
C GLY A 76 16.63 3.29 -8.18
N TYR A 77 16.19 4.34 -8.90
CA TYR A 77 16.95 4.96 -9.97
C TYR A 77 18.30 5.50 -9.50
N GLN A 78 18.31 6.32 -8.44
CA GLN A 78 19.54 6.91 -7.91
C GLN A 78 20.44 5.86 -7.25
N PHE A 79 19.87 4.88 -6.55
CA PHE A 79 20.63 3.80 -5.94
C PHE A 79 21.43 3.02 -6.98
N MET A 80 20.80 2.71 -8.13
CA MET A 80 21.48 2.00 -9.20
C MET A 80 22.64 2.80 -9.79
N ASP A 81 22.45 4.10 -10.03
CA ASP A 81 23.49 4.96 -10.59
C ASP A 81 24.67 5.17 -9.62
N LEU A 82 24.40 5.27 -8.31
CA LEU A 82 25.44 5.57 -7.31
C LEU A 82 26.24 4.33 -6.86
N ILE A 83 25.54 3.23 -6.59
CA ILE A 83 26.13 2.07 -5.91
C ILE A 83 25.79 0.75 -6.61
N GLY A 84 24.57 0.61 -7.13
CA GLY A 84 24.05 -0.65 -7.66
C GLY A 84 24.89 -1.22 -8.79
N ASN A 85 25.30 -0.40 -9.75
CA ASN A 85 26.17 -0.81 -10.87
C ASN A 85 27.51 -1.36 -10.36
N ARG A 86 28.11 -0.76 -9.35
CA ARG A 86 29.37 -1.24 -8.74
C ARG A 86 29.20 -2.59 -8.06
N ILE A 87 28.04 -2.80 -7.43
CA ILE A 87 27.70 -4.09 -6.78
C ILE A 87 27.52 -5.18 -7.85
N VAL A 88 26.80 -4.89 -8.93
CA VAL A 88 26.59 -5.82 -10.04
C VAL A 88 27.91 -6.22 -10.68
N GLU A 89 28.83 -5.26 -10.89
CA GLU A 89 30.18 -5.50 -11.42
C GLU A 89 31.02 -6.35 -10.45
N PHE A 90 31.05 -6.00 -9.17
CA PHE A 90 31.85 -6.69 -8.15
C PHE A 90 31.47 -8.16 -7.98
N TYR A 91 30.16 -8.48 -8.03
CA TYR A 91 29.67 -9.85 -7.92
C TYR A 91 29.54 -10.59 -9.26
N HIS A 92 29.96 -9.96 -10.35
CA HIS A 92 29.85 -10.53 -11.70
C HIS A 92 28.44 -10.98 -12.08
N PHE A 93 27.43 -10.21 -11.68
CA PHE A 93 26.01 -10.49 -11.93
C PHE A 93 25.46 -9.83 -13.20
N GLN A 94 26.29 -9.25 -14.07
CA GLN A 94 25.88 -8.51 -15.26
C GLN A 94 24.92 -9.32 -16.14
N GLU A 95 25.28 -10.57 -16.45
CA GLU A 95 24.46 -11.43 -17.32
C GLU A 95 23.07 -11.72 -16.74
N LYS A 96 22.97 -11.93 -15.41
CA LYS A 96 21.69 -12.12 -14.72
C LYS A 96 20.89 -10.83 -14.66
N TRP A 97 21.56 -9.71 -14.44
CA TRP A 97 20.96 -8.39 -14.39
C TRP A 97 20.36 -8.00 -15.74
N GLU A 98 21.08 -8.21 -16.85
CA GLU A 98 20.58 -8.00 -18.20
C GLU A 98 19.37 -8.87 -18.53
N LYS A 99 19.38 -10.17 -18.16
CA LYS A 99 18.24 -11.07 -18.35
C LYS A 99 16.99 -10.60 -17.61
N ILE A 100 17.15 -10.10 -16.39
CA ILE A 100 16.05 -9.52 -15.61
C ILE A 100 15.58 -8.20 -16.26
N GLY A 101 16.48 -7.37 -16.76
CA GLY A 101 16.18 -6.15 -17.49
C GLY A 101 15.31 -6.41 -18.72
N VAL A 102 15.67 -7.39 -19.54
CA VAL A 102 14.88 -7.82 -20.72
C VAL A 102 13.47 -8.29 -20.33
N LEU A 103 13.33 -9.00 -19.19
CA LEU A 103 12.02 -9.39 -18.68
C LEU A 103 11.21 -8.18 -18.22
N TYR A 104 11.85 -7.21 -17.58
CA TYR A 104 11.20 -5.97 -17.18
C TYR A 104 10.78 -5.16 -18.41
N ASP A 105 11.60 -5.01 -19.44
CA ASP A 105 11.25 -4.33 -20.69
C ASP A 105 10.05 -4.96 -21.39
N LYS A 106 9.91 -6.28 -21.27
CA LYS A 106 8.80 -7.02 -21.89
C LYS A 106 7.49 -6.95 -21.08
N TYR A 107 7.58 -6.93 -19.75
CA TYR A 107 6.44 -7.06 -18.85
C TYR A 107 6.28 -5.89 -17.87
N ASP A 108 7.02 -4.78 -18.05
CA ASP A 108 7.13 -3.65 -17.14
C ASP A 108 5.78 -3.17 -16.59
N VAL A 109 4.85 -2.86 -17.49
CA VAL A 109 3.49 -2.37 -17.16
C VAL A 109 2.72 -3.43 -16.38
N TRP A 110 2.75 -4.67 -16.86
CA TRP A 110 1.99 -5.77 -16.24
C TRP A 110 2.53 -6.14 -14.87
N ALA A 111 3.85 -6.10 -14.69
CA ALA A 111 4.47 -6.35 -13.39
C ALA A 111 4.05 -5.29 -12.36
N VAL A 112 4.06 -4.00 -12.75
CA VAL A 112 3.63 -2.90 -11.89
C VAL A 112 2.13 -2.98 -11.59
N VAL A 113 1.29 -3.27 -12.59
CA VAL A 113 -0.16 -3.43 -12.41
C VAL A 113 -0.47 -4.60 -11.49
N ALA A 114 0.14 -5.76 -11.72
CA ALA A 114 -0.07 -6.95 -10.90
C ALA A 114 0.36 -6.69 -9.45
N ALA A 115 1.53 -6.09 -9.23
CA ALA A 115 2.02 -5.75 -7.89
C ALA A 115 1.16 -4.70 -7.18
N GLY A 116 0.67 -3.71 -7.91
CA GLY A 116 -0.19 -2.66 -7.35
C GLY A 116 -1.57 -3.16 -6.92
N PHE A 117 -2.10 -4.16 -7.62
CA PHE A 117 -3.43 -4.71 -7.33
C PHE A 117 -3.38 -5.86 -6.31
N THR A 118 -2.34 -6.70 -6.35
CA THR A 118 -2.18 -7.86 -5.46
C THR A 118 -1.56 -7.46 -4.11
N PRO A 119 -1.63 -8.32 -3.07
CA PRO A 119 -0.97 -8.10 -1.78
C PRO A 119 0.56 -8.30 -1.85
N LEU A 120 1.15 -8.30 -3.04
CA LEU A 120 2.61 -8.34 -3.19
C LEU A 120 3.25 -7.05 -2.65
N PRO A 121 4.50 -7.12 -2.17
CA PRO A 121 5.18 -5.94 -1.65
C PRO A 121 5.49 -4.93 -2.78
N TYR A 122 4.55 -4.04 -3.04
CA TYR A 122 4.58 -3.03 -4.11
C TYR A 122 5.88 -2.22 -4.15
N LYS A 123 6.45 -1.90 -2.99
CA LYS A 123 7.75 -1.19 -2.88
C LYS A 123 8.91 -1.90 -3.58
N VAL A 124 8.92 -3.23 -3.63
CA VAL A 124 9.96 -3.97 -4.37
C VAL A 124 9.86 -3.64 -5.85
N PHE A 125 8.63 -3.58 -6.38
CA PHE A 125 8.40 -3.25 -7.78
C PHE A 125 8.69 -1.78 -8.10
N THR A 126 8.41 -0.84 -7.18
CA THR A 126 8.74 0.58 -7.39
C THR A 126 10.24 0.83 -7.41
N LEU A 127 10.98 0.22 -6.47
CA LEU A 127 12.43 0.29 -6.43
C LEU A 127 13.07 -0.38 -7.65
N SER A 128 12.59 -1.57 -8.03
CA SER A 128 13.09 -2.28 -9.22
C SER A 128 12.77 -1.53 -10.51
N ALA A 129 11.58 -0.95 -10.64
CA ALA A 129 11.19 -0.14 -11.78
C ALA A 129 12.15 1.05 -11.98
N GLY A 130 12.55 1.70 -10.88
CA GLY A 130 13.58 2.74 -10.91
C GLY A 130 14.95 2.20 -11.26
N ALA A 131 15.37 1.08 -10.67
CA ALA A 131 16.66 0.45 -10.91
C ALA A 131 16.84 0.00 -12.38
N PHE A 132 15.79 -0.51 -13.01
CA PHE A 132 15.79 -0.88 -14.44
C PHE A 132 15.43 0.28 -15.38
N LYS A 133 15.24 1.49 -14.85
CA LYS A 133 14.97 2.71 -15.62
C LYS A 133 13.75 2.59 -16.56
N ILE A 134 12.70 1.92 -16.11
CA ILE A 134 11.43 1.83 -16.85
C ILE A 134 10.92 3.24 -17.14
N ASN A 135 10.20 3.41 -18.24
CA ASN A 135 9.61 4.70 -18.58
C ASN A 135 8.75 5.23 -17.42
N PHE A 136 9.15 6.37 -16.85
CA PHE A 136 8.53 6.95 -15.65
C PHE A 136 7.04 7.23 -15.82
N SER A 137 6.63 7.75 -16.99
CA SER A 137 5.21 8.04 -17.26
C SER A 137 4.38 6.76 -17.29
N THR A 138 4.89 5.71 -17.92
CA THR A 138 4.25 4.39 -17.96
C THR A 138 4.11 3.80 -16.56
N PHE A 139 5.19 3.88 -15.75
CA PHE A 139 5.18 3.45 -14.36
C PHE A 139 4.12 4.20 -13.54
N VAL A 140 4.06 5.53 -13.66
CA VAL A 140 3.10 6.36 -12.90
C VAL A 140 1.66 6.02 -13.30
N LEU A 141 1.37 5.86 -14.59
CA LEU A 141 0.03 5.50 -15.07
C LEU A 141 -0.38 4.11 -14.58
N ALA A 142 0.49 3.11 -14.74
CA ALA A 142 0.24 1.75 -14.27
C ALA A 142 0.00 1.70 -12.75
N SER A 143 0.80 2.43 -11.99
CA SER A 143 0.66 2.59 -10.54
C SER A 143 -0.64 3.28 -10.16
N ALA A 144 -0.99 4.38 -10.83
CA ALA A 144 -2.22 5.12 -10.56
C ALA A 144 -3.45 4.25 -10.79
N VAL A 145 -3.50 3.51 -11.91
CA VAL A 145 -4.62 2.62 -12.22
C VAL A 145 -4.72 1.47 -11.22
N SER A 146 -3.62 0.74 -11.00
CA SER A 146 -3.64 -0.47 -10.17
C SER A 146 -3.89 -0.16 -8.69
N ARG A 147 -3.24 0.84 -8.11
CA ARG A 147 -3.42 1.23 -6.71
C ARG A 147 -4.78 1.84 -6.46
N SER A 148 -5.26 2.71 -7.37
CA SER A 148 -6.61 3.24 -7.27
C SER A 148 -7.65 2.12 -7.35
N ALA A 149 -7.56 1.23 -8.34
CA ALA A 149 -8.48 0.11 -8.48
C ALA A 149 -8.55 -0.72 -7.18
N ARG A 150 -7.40 -1.03 -6.56
CA ARG A 150 -7.35 -1.75 -5.29
C ARG A 150 -8.02 -1.01 -4.15
N PHE A 151 -7.64 0.25 -3.88
CA PHE A 151 -8.19 1.00 -2.75
C PHE A 151 -9.67 1.31 -2.91
N PHE A 152 -10.10 1.66 -4.12
CA PHE A 152 -11.52 1.88 -4.41
C PHE A 152 -12.33 0.59 -4.29
N LEU A 153 -11.80 -0.56 -4.74
CA LEU A 153 -12.45 -1.85 -4.59
C LEU A 153 -12.62 -2.22 -3.11
N VAL A 154 -11.55 -2.12 -2.31
CA VAL A 154 -11.61 -2.40 -0.88
C VAL A 154 -12.59 -1.47 -0.17
N ALA A 155 -12.52 -0.16 -0.41
CA ALA A 155 -13.39 0.81 0.23
C ALA A 155 -14.86 0.65 -0.18
N ALA A 156 -15.14 0.36 -1.47
CA ALA A 156 -16.49 0.13 -1.98
C ALA A 156 -17.10 -1.17 -1.42
N LEU A 157 -16.32 -2.25 -1.32
CA LEU A 157 -16.77 -3.48 -0.69
C LEU A 157 -17.12 -3.26 0.78
N LEU A 158 -16.30 -2.53 1.50
CA LEU A 158 -16.57 -2.18 2.91
C LEU A 158 -17.78 -1.25 3.05
N TYR A 159 -17.95 -0.30 2.15
CA TYR A 159 -19.13 0.56 2.12
C TYR A 159 -20.41 -0.26 1.93
N LYS A 160 -20.39 -1.22 0.98
CA LYS A 160 -21.57 -2.03 0.64
C LYS A 160 -21.86 -3.11 1.68
N PHE A 161 -20.83 -3.79 2.18
CA PHE A 161 -20.96 -4.97 3.05
C PHE A 161 -20.55 -4.73 4.51
N GLY A 162 -19.93 -3.59 4.83
CA GLY A 162 -19.45 -3.25 6.17
C GLY A 162 -20.53 -3.07 7.25
N PRO A 163 -21.72 -2.51 6.96
CA PRO A 163 -22.77 -2.34 7.95
C PRO A 163 -23.22 -3.65 8.64
N PRO A 164 -23.40 -4.79 7.93
CA PRO A 164 -23.75 -6.05 8.58
C PRO A 164 -22.70 -6.56 9.58
N PHE A 165 -21.39 -6.29 9.33
CA PHE A 165 -20.33 -6.71 10.26
C PHE A 165 -20.36 -5.95 11.59
N LYS A 166 -20.82 -4.70 11.63
CA LYS A 166 -21.04 -3.98 12.90
C LYS A 166 -22.13 -4.63 13.74
N ALA A 167 -23.22 -5.05 13.13
CA ALA A 167 -24.35 -5.70 13.84
C ALA A 167 -23.93 -7.01 14.50
N VAL A 168 -23.12 -7.83 13.84
CA VAL A 168 -22.63 -9.11 14.37
C VAL A 168 -21.69 -8.90 15.56
N SER A 169 -20.82 -7.87 15.51
CA SER A 169 -19.86 -7.59 16.58
C SER A 169 -20.53 -7.11 17.87
N TYR A 170 -21.64 -6.36 17.77
CA TYR A 170 -22.41 -5.90 18.93
C TYR A 170 -23.24 -7.02 19.55
N THR A 171 -23.74 -7.98 18.76
CA THR A 171 -24.55 -9.10 19.26
C THR A 171 -23.73 -10.11 20.08
N HIS A 172 -22.44 -10.24 19.80
CA HIS A 172 -21.54 -11.14 20.54
C HIS A 172 -20.93 -10.51 21.80
N LEU A 173 -20.98 -9.19 21.95
CA LEU A 173 -20.47 -8.48 23.13
C LEU A 173 -21.53 -8.19 24.19
N THR A 174 -22.82 -8.34 23.86
CA THR A 174 -23.92 -8.30 24.81
C THR A 174 -24.30 -9.73 25.22
N LEU A 175 -23.45 -10.43 25.94
CA LEU A 175 -23.86 -11.56 26.76
C LEU A 175 -24.74 -11.00 27.88
N PRO A 176 -25.97 -11.52 28.07
CA PRO A 176 -26.76 -11.13 29.20
C PRO A 176 -26.04 -11.59 30.47
N THR A 177 -25.56 -10.63 31.26
CA THR A 177 -25.24 -10.89 32.66
C THR A 177 -26.55 -11.24 33.38
N ASN A 178 -26.94 -12.51 33.34
CA ASN A 178 -27.88 -13.04 34.33
C ASN A 178 -27.17 -12.94 35.69
N ARG A 179 -27.41 -11.83 36.38
CA ARG A 179 -27.45 -11.81 37.84
C ARG A 179 -28.90 -11.93 38.24
N GLU A 180 -29.33 -13.14 38.47
CA GLU A 180 -30.45 -13.42 39.35
C GLU A 180 -29.89 -13.84 40.70
N VAL A 181 -30.35 -13.06 41.72
CA VAL A 181 -30.46 -13.28 43.16
C VAL A 181 -29.18 -13.44 43.96
#